data_8091e99d58d52d7edc211a96e31ef39e
#
_entry.id   8091e99d58d52d7edc211a96e31ef39e
#
_cell.length_a   1.000
_cell.length_b   1.000
_cell.length_c   1.000
_cell.angle_alpha   90.00
_cell.angle_beta   90.00
_cell.angle_gamma   90.00
#
_symmetry.space_group_name_H-M   'P 1'
#
loop_
_entity.id
_entity.type
_entity.pdbx_description
1 polymer ?
#
loop_
_entity_poly.entity_id
_entity_poly.type
_entity_poly.pdbx_seq_one_letter_code
_entity_poly.pdbx_strand_id
1 'polypeptide(L)'
;EVVNTAIQEDANAIAITSYQGGHNEYFKYMYDLLQEKGAGQIKIFGGGGGVILPSEIAELQAYGITRIYAPDDGRELGLQGMINDLVQQSDYAIGDKLTDEINHLEGKNPKAIARIISSAENFPDVAAKTLEAIHKKNENNTIPVLGITGTGGAGKSSLVDELVRRFLSDFPEKTIGLISVDPSKRKTGGALLGDRIRMNAINSPRVYMRSLATRQSNLALSKYVADAIQVIKAAKYDIIILETSGIGQSDTEIMDHSDVSLYVMTPEFGAATQLEKIDMLDFADLVAINKFDKRGALDAIRDVKKQYQRNHNLWDVNPDEMPVFGTIASQFNDPGMNTLYKAIMDKVHEKTNSDLKSTIQITREMSEKIFVIPPHRTRYLSEISESNRKYDVTAVSQEQVAQKLYGIFKTIETVAKKTPEINKAGIDDTSVLPSAVEEHNENRIFLNLLLNQFDKVKMDLDPYNWEIILTWNEKVNKYKNPVYTFKVRDREIKMATHTESLSHSQIPKIALPKYQAWGDILRWCLQENVPGEFPFTAGLYPFKREGEDPSRMFAGEGGPERTNKRFHYVSAGLPAKRLSTAFDSVTLYGNDPHVRP
;
A
#
# COMPACT_ATOMS: atom_id res chain seq x y z
N GLU A 1 9.62 -1.31 -14.45
CA GLU A 1 8.74 -0.13 -14.40
C GLU A 1 9.52 1.17 -14.47
N VAL A 2 10.43 1.50 -13.51
CA VAL A 2 11.19 2.76 -13.45
C VAL A 2 11.88 3.09 -14.77
N VAL A 3 12.63 2.16 -15.33
CA VAL A 3 13.35 2.33 -16.61
C VAL A 3 12.38 2.56 -17.76
N ASN A 4 11.30 1.76 -17.85
CA ASN A 4 10.30 1.93 -18.92
C ASN A 4 9.61 3.30 -18.82
N THR A 5 9.29 3.74 -17.60
CA THR A 5 8.73 5.07 -17.34
C THR A 5 9.68 6.17 -17.80
N ALA A 6 10.96 6.09 -17.41
CA ALA A 6 11.96 7.07 -17.80
C ALA A 6 12.14 7.17 -19.34
N ILE A 7 12.07 6.03 -20.05
CA ILE A 7 12.13 6.00 -21.51
C ILE A 7 10.87 6.60 -22.14
N GLN A 8 9.67 6.26 -21.65
CA GLN A 8 8.40 6.77 -22.19
C GLN A 8 8.22 8.26 -21.95
N GLU A 9 8.74 8.77 -20.81
CA GLU A 9 8.73 10.20 -20.48
C GLU A 9 9.94 10.97 -21.06
N ASP A 10 10.86 10.25 -21.74
CA ASP A 10 12.12 10.82 -22.25
C ASP A 10 12.87 11.62 -21.18
N ALA A 11 13.02 11.02 -20.00
CA ALA A 11 13.59 11.68 -18.83
C ALA A 11 15.12 11.86 -18.97
N ASN A 12 15.67 12.93 -18.41
CA ASN A 12 17.11 13.16 -18.34
C ASN A 12 17.78 12.25 -17.31
N ALA A 13 17.08 11.94 -16.20
CA ALA A 13 17.67 11.20 -15.10
C ALA A 13 16.63 10.39 -14.31
N ILE A 14 17.13 9.38 -13.62
CA ILE A 14 16.43 8.61 -12.58
C ILE A 14 17.09 8.95 -11.25
N ALA A 15 16.34 9.42 -10.27
CA ALA A 15 16.79 9.61 -8.90
C ALA A 15 16.07 8.64 -7.97
N ILE A 16 16.83 7.83 -7.22
CA ILE A 16 16.26 6.79 -6.38
C ILE A 16 16.96 6.73 -5.02
N THR A 17 16.20 6.35 -3.98
CA THR A 17 16.76 6.12 -2.65
C THR A 17 16.62 4.66 -2.24
N SER A 18 17.62 4.13 -1.55
CA SER A 18 17.60 2.78 -1.02
C SER A 18 18.06 2.76 0.43
N TYR A 19 17.16 2.38 1.34
CA TYR A 19 17.42 2.20 2.77
C TYR A 19 17.50 0.73 3.19
N GLN A 20 17.37 -0.19 2.25
CA GLN A 20 17.40 -1.64 2.47
C GLN A 20 18.51 -2.27 1.61
N GLY A 21 19.00 -3.43 2.02
CA GLY A 21 19.99 -4.17 1.23
C GLY A 21 19.49 -4.56 -0.16
N GLY A 22 20.43 -4.76 -1.11
CA GLY A 22 20.14 -5.08 -2.52
C GLY A 22 20.32 -3.89 -3.47
N HIS A 23 20.83 -2.76 -2.96
CA HIS A 23 21.08 -1.57 -3.77
C HIS A 23 22.10 -1.81 -4.88
N ASN A 24 23.16 -2.58 -4.64
CA ASN A 24 24.17 -2.88 -5.66
C ASN A 24 23.58 -3.56 -6.88
N GLU A 25 22.80 -4.62 -6.67
CA GLU A 25 22.14 -5.35 -7.74
C GLU A 25 21.07 -4.50 -8.43
N TYR A 26 20.34 -3.71 -7.66
CA TYR A 26 19.25 -2.90 -8.20
C TYR A 26 19.75 -1.77 -9.10
N PHE A 27 20.79 -1.02 -8.67
CA PHE A 27 21.37 0.05 -9.47
C PHE A 27 22.03 -0.50 -10.74
N LYS A 28 22.81 -1.58 -10.64
CA LYS A 28 23.41 -2.24 -11.80
C LYS A 28 22.35 -2.75 -12.77
N TYR A 29 21.31 -3.40 -12.27
CA TYR A 29 20.20 -3.87 -13.11
C TYR A 29 19.50 -2.74 -13.87
N MET A 30 19.24 -1.60 -13.22
CA MET A 30 18.66 -0.44 -13.92
C MET A 30 19.60 0.09 -15.02
N TYR A 31 20.90 0.17 -14.73
CA TYR A 31 21.90 0.60 -15.70
C TYR A 31 21.95 -0.34 -16.91
N ASP A 32 22.05 -1.64 -16.68
CA ASP A 32 22.09 -2.65 -17.73
C ASP A 32 20.83 -2.61 -18.59
N LEU A 33 19.65 -2.47 -17.96
CA LEU A 33 18.38 -2.39 -18.67
C LEU A 33 18.26 -1.10 -19.51
N LEU A 34 18.84 0.03 -19.06
CA LEU A 34 18.92 1.24 -19.87
C LEU A 34 19.84 1.05 -21.09
N GLN A 35 20.96 0.37 -20.92
CA GLN A 35 21.88 0.04 -22.03
C GLN A 35 21.21 -0.89 -23.03
N GLU A 36 20.60 -1.98 -22.57
CA GLU A 36 19.85 -2.94 -23.40
C GLU A 36 18.77 -2.28 -24.25
N LYS A 37 18.04 -1.32 -23.66
CA LYS A 37 16.98 -0.56 -24.35
C LYS A 37 17.49 0.64 -25.15
N GLY A 38 18.80 0.80 -25.28
CA GLY A 38 19.42 1.90 -26.02
C GLY A 38 19.16 3.29 -25.40
N ALA A 39 18.89 3.36 -24.09
CA ALA A 39 18.60 4.58 -23.35
C ALA A 39 19.71 4.96 -22.34
N GLY A 40 20.93 4.56 -22.61
CA GLY A 40 22.10 4.76 -21.75
C GLY A 40 22.48 6.23 -21.49
N GLN A 41 21.87 7.18 -22.20
CA GLN A 41 22.01 8.62 -21.92
C GLN A 41 21.29 9.04 -20.63
N ILE A 42 20.28 8.29 -20.17
CA ILE A 42 19.55 8.59 -18.94
C ILE A 42 20.46 8.34 -17.75
N LYS A 43 20.69 9.37 -16.96
CA LYS A 43 21.60 9.32 -15.81
C LYS A 43 20.90 8.71 -14.59
N ILE A 44 21.69 8.00 -13.76
CA ILE A 44 21.17 7.41 -12.52
C ILE A 44 21.85 8.08 -11.33
N PHE A 45 21.03 8.62 -10.43
CA PHE A 45 21.43 9.19 -9.16
C PHE A 45 20.84 8.38 -8.01
N GLY A 46 21.57 8.28 -6.91
CA GLY A 46 21.11 7.53 -5.76
C GLY A 46 21.51 8.12 -4.44
N GLY A 47 20.91 7.58 -3.38
CA GLY A 47 21.24 7.85 -2.00
C GLY A 47 20.62 6.79 -1.09
N GLY A 48 21.12 6.69 0.15
CA GLY A 48 20.65 5.65 1.07
C GLY A 48 20.96 5.95 2.54
N GLY A 49 21.17 7.22 2.89
CA GLY A 49 21.30 7.65 4.29
C GLY A 49 22.37 6.90 5.10
N GLY A 50 23.46 6.44 4.47
CA GLY A 50 24.53 5.68 5.13
C GLY A 50 24.36 4.15 5.07
N VAL A 51 23.32 3.64 4.46
CA VAL A 51 23.14 2.18 4.22
C VAL A 51 24.08 1.70 3.12
N ILE A 52 24.40 2.57 2.16
CA ILE A 52 25.34 2.28 1.07
C ILE A 52 26.75 2.67 1.54
N LEU A 53 27.65 1.70 1.58
CA LEU A 53 29.02 1.91 2.07
C LEU A 53 29.87 2.68 1.05
N PRO A 54 30.90 3.42 1.48
CA PRO A 54 31.80 4.14 0.56
C PRO A 54 32.44 3.26 -0.53
N SER A 55 32.77 2.01 -0.19
CA SER A 55 33.30 1.03 -1.17
C SER A 55 32.26 0.64 -2.21
N GLU A 56 30.99 0.50 -1.82
CA GLU A 56 29.89 0.20 -2.72
C GLU A 56 29.56 1.39 -3.63
N ILE A 57 29.64 2.62 -3.08
CA ILE A 57 29.49 3.85 -3.87
C ILE A 57 30.55 3.90 -4.97
N ALA A 58 31.82 3.64 -4.64
CA ALA A 58 32.90 3.62 -5.59
C ALA A 58 32.70 2.54 -6.67
N GLU A 59 32.24 1.34 -6.29
CA GLU A 59 31.93 0.25 -7.19
C GLU A 59 30.77 0.61 -8.16
N LEU A 60 29.68 1.16 -7.65
CA LEU A 60 28.52 1.57 -8.43
C LEU A 60 28.86 2.69 -9.43
N GLN A 61 29.63 3.68 -9.00
CA GLN A 61 30.07 4.76 -9.89
C GLN A 61 31.04 4.24 -10.97
N ALA A 62 31.94 3.32 -10.65
CA ALA A 62 32.81 2.66 -11.62
C ALA A 62 32.02 1.80 -12.61
N TYR A 63 30.88 1.24 -12.21
CA TYR A 63 29.97 0.47 -13.06
C TYR A 63 29.23 1.33 -14.08
N GLY A 64 29.00 2.61 -13.77
CA GLY A 64 28.32 3.55 -14.66
C GLY A 64 27.17 4.34 -14.02
N ILE A 65 26.94 4.17 -12.71
CA ILE A 65 25.99 5.01 -11.98
C ILE A 65 26.57 6.42 -11.83
N THR A 66 25.79 7.42 -12.20
CA THR A 66 26.28 8.80 -12.31
C THR A 66 26.76 9.34 -10.96
N ARG A 67 25.95 9.23 -9.92
CA ARG A 67 26.35 9.62 -8.56
C ARG A 67 25.47 8.97 -7.49
N ILE A 68 26.10 8.55 -6.40
CA ILE A 68 25.42 8.13 -5.17
C ILE A 68 25.81 9.14 -4.08
N TYR A 69 24.83 9.81 -3.50
CA TYR A 69 25.04 10.78 -2.42
C TYR A 69 25.16 10.06 -1.07
N ALA A 70 26.31 10.24 -0.43
CA ALA A 70 26.59 9.78 0.93
C ALA A 70 26.11 10.81 1.97
N PRO A 71 26.00 10.45 3.25
CA PRO A 71 25.73 11.41 4.34
C PRO A 71 26.75 12.55 4.42
N ASP A 72 28.00 12.29 4.05
CA ASP A 72 29.06 13.31 4.04
C ASP A 72 28.83 14.35 2.94
N ASP A 73 28.36 13.97 1.76
CA ASP A 73 27.91 14.92 0.73
C ASP A 73 26.82 15.85 1.27
N GLY A 74 25.92 15.32 2.08
CA GLY A 74 24.89 16.13 2.74
C GLY A 74 25.43 17.13 3.76
N ARG A 75 26.55 16.80 4.42
CA ARG A 75 27.22 17.71 5.36
C ARG A 75 28.03 18.82 4.65
N GLU A 76 28.66 18.46 3.53
CA GLU A 76 29.52 19.39 2.76
C GLU A 76 28.68 20.29 1.84
N LEU A 77 27.78 19.74 1.08
CA LEU A 77 26.99 20.45 0.05
C LEU A 77 25.68 21.00 0.60
N GLY A 78 25.16 20.41 1.67
CA GLY A 78 23.80 20.61 2.11
C GLY A 78 22.78 20.07 1.11
N LEU A 79 21.50 20.06 1.47
CA LEU A 79 20.42 19.58 0.60
C LEU A 79 20.35 20.36 -0.72
N GLN A 80 20.46 21.68 -0.66
CA GLN A 80 20.41 22.54 -1.84
C GLN A 80 21.57 22.28 -2.79
N GLY A 81 22.77 22.06 -2.25
CA GLY A 81 23.96 21.77 -3.05
C GLY A 81 23.86 20.42 -3.76
N MET A 82 23.35 19.39 -3.08
CA MET A 82 23.09 18.08 -3.72
C MET A 82 22.06 18.19 -4.85
N ILE A 83 20.96 18.95 -4.65
CA ILE A 83 19.94 19.19 -5.68
C ILE A 83 20.55 19.93 -6.87
N ASN A 84 21.35 20.97 -6.62
CA ASN A 84 22.00 21.75 -7.67
C ASN A 84 22.97 20.88 -8.50
N ASP A 85 23.74 20.02 -7.85
CA ASP A 85 24.65 19.08 -8.53
C ASP A 85 23.87 18.09 -9.42
N LEU A 86 22.79 17.50 -8.89
CA LEU A 86 21.92 16.61 -9.67
C LEU A 86 21.33 17.33 -10.89
N VAL A 87 20.79 18.53 -10.72
CA VAL A 87 20.20 19.33 -11.79
C VAL A 87 21.27 19.68 -12.83
N GLN A 88 22.42 20.18 -12.42
CA GLN A 88 23.51 20.53 -13.31
C GLN A 88 23.99 19.35 -14.15
N GLN A 89 24.12 18.17 -13.54
CA GLN A 89 24.53 16.97 -14.26
C GLN A 89 23.43 16.44 -15.19
N SER A 90 22.16 16.72 -14.92
CA SER A 90 21.00 16.31 -15.72
C SER A 90 20.61 17.32 -16.78
N ASP A 91 21.20 18.51 -16.80
CA ASP A 91 20.89 19.59 -17.72
C ASP A 91 21.59 19.38 -19.07
N TYR A 92 21.00 18.53 -19.91
CA TYR A 92 21.39 18.35 -21.29
C TYR A 92 20.15 18.29 -22.18
N ALA A 93 20.29 18.78 -23.42
CA ALA A 93 19.16 18.85 -24.35
C ALA A 93 18.68 17.45 -24.77
N ILE A 94 17.34 17.29 -24.78
CA ILE A 94 16.66 16.09 -25.25
C ILE A 94 15.72 16.48 -26.39
N GLY A 95 15.88 15.87 -27.56
CA GLY A 95 15.06 16.15 -28.73
C GLY A 95 15.56 17.32 -29.60
N ASP A 96 16.73 17.88 -29.30
CA ASP A 96 17.40 18.92 -30.10
C ASP A 96 17.90 18.39 -31.46
N LYS A 97 17.90 17.09 -31.65
CA LYS A 97 18.22 16.40 -32.93
C LYS A 97 17.32 15.20 -33.10
N LEU A 98 16.70 15.12 -34.28
CA LEU A 98 15.98 13.95 -34.76
C LEU A 98 16.74 13.36 -35.94
N THR A 99 17.04 12.06 -35.90
CA THR A 99 17.84 11.37 -36.93
C THR A 99 17.02 10.34 -37.70
N ASP A 100 16.58 9.30 -37.01
CA ASP A 100 15.94 8.12 -37.61
C ASP A 100 14.66 7.70 -36.86
N GLU A 101 14.23 8.48 -35.88
CA GLU A 101 13.12 8.14 -34.98
C GLU A 101 11.82 7.84 -35.72
N ILE A 102 11.55 8.55 -36.83
CA ILE A 102 10.34 8.36 -37.64
C ILE A 102 10.21 6.95 -38.21
N ASN A 103 11.33 6.29 -38.53
CA ASN A 103 11.36 4.93 -39.11
C ASN A 103 11.07 3.86 -38.06
N HIS A 104 11.23 4.20 -36.77
CA HIS A 104 10.98 3.30 -35.65
C HIS A 104 9.57 3.42 -35.05
N LEU A 105 8.72 4.35 -35.56
CA LEU A 105 7.36 4.55 -35.04
C LEU A 105 6.47 3.34 -35.26
N GLU A 106 6.46 2.75 -36.46
CA GLU A 106 5.59 1.60 -36.76
C GLU A 106 5.90 0.36 -35.91
N GLY A 107 7.16 0.22 -35.45
CA GLY A 107 7.57 -0.77 -34.47
C GLY A 107 7.17 -0.43 -33.04
N LYS A 108 6.42 0.63 -32.82
CA LYS A 108 5.99 1.12 -31.49
C LYS A 108 7.18 1.31 -30.53
N ASN A 109 8.33 1.77 -31.05
CA ASN A 109 9.50 2.00 -30.20
C ASN A 109 9.24 3.16 -29.22
N PRO A 110 9.19 2.90 -27.88
CA PRO A 110 8.81 3.91 -26.92
C PRO A 110 9.77 5.10 -26.86
N LYS A 111 11.07 4.86 -27.10
CA LYS A 111 12.09 5.90 -27.11
C LYS A 111 11.91 6.83 -28.31
N ALA A 112 11.65 6.29 -29.50
CA ALA A 112 11.45 7.07 -30.70
C ALA A 112 10.18 7.96 -30.59
N ILE A 113 9.10 7.38 -30.10
CA ILE A 113 7.84 8.10 -29.84
C ILE A 113 8.09 9.25 -28.84
N ALA A 114 8.71 8.93 -27.68
CA ALA A 114 9.01 9.89 -26.65
C ALA A 114 9.90 11.03 -27.15
N ARG A 115 10.94 10.71 -27.94
CA ARG A 115 11.89 11.67 -28.50
C ARG A 115 11.23 12.65 -29.46
N ILE A 116 10.36 12.19 -30.35
CA ILE A 116 9.64 13.07 -31.28
C ILE A 116 8.68 14.00 -30.51
N ILE A 117 7.98 13.48 -29.51
CA ILE A 117 7.10 14.31 -28.66
C ILE A 117 7.91 15.36 -27.90
N SER A 118 9.06 14.98 -27.30
CA SER A 118 9.96 15.92 -26.62
C SER A 118 10.51 16.99 -27.56
N SER A 119 10.84 16.61 -28.79
CA SER A 119 11.29 17.56 -29.83
C SER A 119 10.19 18.52 -30.22
N ALA A 120 8.97 18.06 -30.43
CA ALA A 120 7.81 18.91 -30.72
C ALA A 120 7.54 19.92 -29.59
N GLU A 121 7.71 19.49 -28.34
CA GLU A 121 7.48 20.33 -27.17
C GLU A 121 8.57 21.37 -26.93
N ASN A 122 9.85 21.01 -27.10
CA ASN A 122 10.98 21.85 -26.70
C ASN A 122 11.74 22.47 -27.88
N PHE A 123 11.67 21.87 -29.06
CA PHE A 123 12.40 22.27 -30.26
C PHE A 123 11.50 22.21 -31.51
N PRO A 124 10.43 23.05 -31.59
CA PRO A 124 9.43 22.98 -32.68
C PRO A 124 10.04 23.09 -34.06
N ASP A 125 11.06 23.94 -34.24
CA ASP A 125 11.74 24.15 -35.53
C ASP A 125 12.48 22.87 -36.01
N VAL A 126 13.03 22.11 -35.07
CA VAL A 126 13.69 20.82 -35.37
C VAL A 126 12.64 19.74 -35.71
N ALA A 127 11.54 19.73 -34.97
CA ALA A 127 10.46 18.78 -35.15
C ALA A 127 9.63 19.03 -36.43
N ALA A 128 9.59 20.26 -36.96
CA ALA A 128 8.68 20.66 -38.02
C ALA A 128 8.64 19.72 -39.23
N LYS A 129 9.78 19.38 -39.79
CA LYS A 129 9.85 18.47 -40.96
C LYS A 129 9.36 17.06 -40.64
N THR A 130 9.69 16.55 -39.45
CA THR A 130 9.27 15.22 -38.99
C THR A 130 7.78 15.18 -38.73
N LEU A 131 7.22 16.22 -38.13
CA LEU A 131 5.78 16.37 -37.91
C LEU A 131 5.02 16.50 -39.22
N GLU A 132 5.50 17.28 -40.19
CA GLU A 132 4.89 17.36 -41.52
C GLU A 132 4.82 15.98 -42.21
N ALA A 133 5.88 15.22 -42.14
CA ALA A 133 5.90 13.85 -42.67
C ALA A 133 4.92 12.91 -41.92
N ILE A 134 4.80 13.06 -40.61
CA ILE A 134 3.84 12.33 -39.80
C ILE A 134 2.40 12.70 -40.13
N HIS A 135 2.09 13.99 -40.25
CA HIS A 135 0.76 14.47 -40.65
C HIS A 135 0.36 13.90 -42.01
N LYS A 136 1.23 13.98 -42.99
CA LYS A 136 0.99 13.41 -44.31
C LYS A 136 0.74 11.88 -44.28
N LYS A 137 1.47 11.17 -43.42
CA LYS A 137 1.29 9.72 -43.23
C LYS A 137 -0.06 9.38 -42.59
N ASN A 138 -0.59 10.28 -41.79
CA ASN A 138 -1.82 10.11 -41.04
C ASN A 138 -3.08 10.64 -41.73
N GLU A 139 -3.02 11.23 -42.93
CA GLU A 139 -4.17 11.84 -43.64
C GLU A 139 -5.40 10.91 -43.72
N ASN A 140 -5.19 9.58 -43.81
CA ASN A 140 -6.25 8.58 -43.85
C ASN A 140 -6.30 7.69 -42.60
N ASN A 141 -5.73 8.16 -41.50
CA ASN A 141 -5.64 7.34 -40.28
C ASN A 141 -6.91 7.48 -39.42
N THR A 142 -7.64 6.39 -39.23
CA THR A 142 -8.91 6.33 -38.50
C THR A 142 -8.78 5.80 -37.08
N ILE A 143 -7.57 5.80 -36.49
CA ILE A 143 -7.37 5.37 -35.12
C ILE A 143 -8.20 6.24 -34.17
N PRO A 144 -9.10 5.64 -33.37
CA PRO A 144 -10.00 6.38 -32.50
C PRO A 144 -9.27 7.06 -31.35
N VAL A 145 -9.73 8.25 -30.99
CA VAL A 145 -9.28 9.01 -29.83
C VAL A 145 -10.44 9.16 -28.85
N LEU A 146 -10.29 8.59 -27.66
CA LEU A 146 -11.21 8.75 -26.53
C LEU A 146 -10.71 9.89 -25.65
N GLY A 147 -11.45 11.00 -25.60
CA GLY A 147 -11.18 12.13 -24.72
C GLY A 147 -11.88 11.98 -23.37
N ILE A 148 -11.14 12.13 -22.27
CA ILE A 148 -11.66 12.03 -20.91
C ILE A 148 -11.36 13.33 -20.17
N THR A 149 -12.42 14.03 -19.78
CA THR A 149 -12.34 15.25 -18.99
C THR A 149 -13.28 15.20 -17.79
N GLY A 150 -13.31 16.23 -16.97
CA GLY A 150 -14.23 16.31 -15.84
C GLY A 150 -13.65 17.04 -14.65
N THR A 151 -14.45 17.19 -13.59
CA THR A 151 -14.11 17.99 -12.43
C THR A 151 -12.85 17.54 -11.70
N GLY A 152 -12.15 18.50 -11.11
CA GLY A 152 -10.98 18.22 -10.27
C GLY A 152 -11.34 17.26 -9.11
N GLY A 153 -10.52 16.24 -8.92
CA GLY A 153 -10.77 15.24 -7.87
C GLY A 153 -11.89 14.23 -8.16
N ALA A 154 -12.50 14.23 -9.36
CA ALA A 154 -13.52 13.25 -9.74
C ALA A 154 -12.99 11.81 -9.84
N GLY A 155 -11.67 11.62 -9.89
CA GLY A 155 -11.04 10.31 -10.01
C GLY A 155 -10.86 9.84 -11.45
N LYS A 156 -10.63 10.78 -12.37
CA LYS A 156 -10.37 10.51 -13.81
C LYS A 156 -9.26 9.48 -14.01
N SER A 157 -8.09 9.71 -13.45
CA SER A 157 -6.93 8.81 -13.61
C SER A 157 -7.19 7.39 -13.09
N SER A 158 -7.95 7.24 -11.98
CA SER A 158 -8.38 5.92 -11.50
C SER A 158 -9.38 5.26 -12.45
N LEU A 159 -10.27 6.06 -13.04
CA LEU A 159 -11.23 5.57 -14.03
C LEU A 159 -10.50 5.16 -15.32
N VAL A 160 -9.51 5.94 -15.76
CA VAL A 160 -8.65 5.62 -16.91
C VAL A 160 -7.91 4.31 -16.68
N ASP A 161 -7.30 4.11 -15.50
CA ASP A 161 -6.61 2.85 -15.14
C ASP A 161 -7.55 1.64 -15.25
N GLU A 162 -8.78 1.79 -14.76
CA GLU A 162 -9.82 0.76 -14.86
C GLU A 162 -10.29 0.52 -16.30
N LEU A 163 -10.35 1.54 -17.14
CA LEU A 163 -10.66 1.38 -18.58
C LEU A 163 -9.53 0.67 -19.31
N VAL A 164 -8.27 1.05 -19.06
CA VAL A 164 -7.08 0.40 -19.62
C VAL A 164 -7.05 -1.08 -19.25
N ARG A 165 -7.30 -1.41 -17.99
CA ARG A 165 -7.36 -2.80 -17.50
C ARG A 165 -8.39 -3.64 -18.27
N ARG A 166 -9.61 -3.11 -18.43
CA ARG A 166 -10.68 -3.79 -19.18
C ARG A 166 -10.32 -3.95 -20.64
N PHE A 167 -9.79 -2.92 -21.27
CA PHE A 167 -9.36 -3.00 -22.67
C PHE A 167 -8.30 -4.07 -22.89
N LEU A 168 -7.28 -4.13 -22.05
CA LEU A 168 -6.22 -5.14 -22.14
C LEU A 168 -6.74 -6.57 -21.94
N SER A 169 -7.82 -6.72 -21.17
CA SER A 169 -8.48 -8.02 -20.95
C SER A 169 -9.40 -8.39 -22.12
N ASP A 170 -10.18 -7.42 -22.63
CA ASP A 170 -11.16 -7.63 -23.69
C ASP A 170 -10.50 -7.82 -25.06
N PHE A 171 -9.38 -7.14 -25.31
CA PHE A 171 -8.61 -7.18 -26.55
C PHE A 171 -7.17 -7.63 -26.32
N PRO A 172 -6.87 -8.94 -26.24
CA PRO A 172 -5.53 -9.45 -25.88
C PRO A 172 -4.39 -9.00 -26.81
N GLU A 173 -4.68 -8.73 -28.09
CA GLU A 173 -3.68 -8.37 -29.11
C GLU A 173 -3.61 -6.87 -29.40
N LYS A 174 -4.52 -6.08 -28.85
CA LYS A 174 -4.60 -4.63 -29.13
C LYS A 174 -3.74 -3.80 -28.19
N THR A 175 -3.41 -2.60 -28.63
CA THR A 175 -2.49 -1.67 -27.98
C THR A 175 -3.13 -0.32 -27.72
N ILE A 176 -2.68 0.35 -26.64
CA ILE A 176 -3.20 1.66 -26.18
C ILE A 176 -2.08 2.69 -26.18
N GLY A 177 -2.36 3.87 -26.76
CA GLY A 177 -1.59 5.07 -26.50
C GLY A 177 -2.34 5.96 -25.49
N LEU A 178 -1.71 6.35 -24.40
CA LEU A 178 -2.30 7.20 -23.37
C LEU A 178 -1.53 8.53 -23.28
N ILE A 179 -2.24 9.64 -23.38
CA ILE A 179 -1.73 10.99 -23.13
C ILE A 179 -2.46 11.52 -21.90
N SER A 180 -1.74 11.85 -20.85
CA SER A 180 -2.29 12.52 -19.67
C SER A 180 -1.74 13.93 -19.58
N VAL A 181 -2.62 14.91 -19.40
CA VAL A 181 -2.24 16.32 -19.34
C VAL A 181 -2.44 16.84 -17.92
N ASP A 182 -1.33 17.16 -17.25
CA ASP A 182 -1.32 17.68 -15.89
C ASP A 182 -1.28 19.21 -15.83
N PRO A 183 -1.98 19.83 -14.85
CA PRO A 183 -1.96 21.28 -14.72
C PRO A 183 -0.61 21.77 -14.18
N SER A 184 -0.12 22.85 -14.72
CA SER A 184 1.07 23.53 -14.22
C SER A 184 0.76 24.38 -12.98
N LYS A 185 1.64 24.33 -11.97
CA LYS A 185 1.53 25.19 -10.80
C LYS A 185 1.87 26.65 -11.16
N ARG A 186 0.95 27.57 -10.87
CA ARG A 186 1.13 29.02 -11.14
C ARG A 186 2.43 29.59 -10.56
N LYS A 187 2.84 29.17 -9.36
CA LYS A 187 4.00 29.72 -8.65
C LYS A 187 5.34 29.23 -9.18
N THR A 188 5.41 27.99 -9.64
CA THR A 188 6.68 27.31 -9.99
C THR A 188 6.81 26.99 -11.48
N GLY A 189 5.71 27.08 -12.25
CA GLY A 189 5.67 26.68 -13.66
C GLY A 189 5.81 25.16 -13.90
N GLY A 190 6.09 24.37 -12.86
CA GLY A 190 6.24 22.93 -12.96
C GLY A 190 4.90 22.18 -12.87
N ALA A 191 4.76 21.08 -13.58
CA ALA A 191 3.67 20.14 -13.43
C ALA A 191 4.05 19.01 -12.47
N LEU A 192 3.06 18.50 -11.74
CA LEU A 192 3.19 17.28 -11.00
C LEU A 192 2.70 16.14 -11.89
N LEU A 193 3.59 15.46 -12.56
CA LEU A 193 3.28 14.29 -13.39
C LEU A 193 2.87 13.09 -12.52
N GLY A 194 1.91 13.30 -11.61
CA GLY A 194 1.53 12.36 -10.57
C GLY A 194 0.48 11.33 -10.97
N ASP A 195 -0.18 11.51 -12.10
CA ASP A 195 -1.23 10.60 -12.53
C ASP A 195 -0.68 9.22 -12.89
N ARG A 196 0.50 9.17 -13.49
CA ARG A 196 1.19 7.92 -13.80
C ARG A 196 1.43 7.02 -12.58
N ILE A 197 1.73 7.59 -11.42
CA ILE A 197 1.97 6.84 -10.18
C ILE A 197 0.71 6.10 -9.69
N ARG A 198 -0.47 6.63 -10.05
CA ARG A 198 -1.77 6.08 -9.63
C ARG A 198 -2.30 5.00 -10.55
N MET A 199 -1.71 4.86 -11.74
CA MET A 199 -2.15 3.92 -12.76
C MET A 199 -1.28 2.66 -12.73
N ASN A 200 -1.88 1.50 -12.51
CA ASN A 200 -1.19 0.22 -12.46
C ASN A 200 -1.27 -0.54 -13.79
N ALA A 201 -2.38 -0.41 -14.52
CA ALA A 201 -2.61 -1.13 -15.77
C ALA A 201 -1.69 -0.68 -16.92
N ILE A 202 -1.08 0.50 -16.81
CA ILE A 202 -0.15 1.05 -17.82
C ILE A 202 1.19 0.32 -17.88
N ASN A 203 1.52 -0.52 -16.89
CA ASN A 203 2.78 -1.28 -16.86
C ASN A 203 2.82 -2.46 -17.86
N SER A 204 1.85 -2.56 -18.73
CA SER A 204 1.81 -3.55 -19.81
C SER A 204 2.68 -3.12 -21.00
N PRO A 205 3.38 -4.05 -21.69
CA PRO A 205 4.11 -3.75 -22.92
C PRO A 205 3.20 -3.29 -24.06
N ARG A 206 1.88 -3.50 -23.95
CA ARG A 206 0.87 -3.07 -24.91
C ARG A 206 0.36 -1.62 -24.66
N VAL A 207 0.90 -0.94 -23.64
CA VAL A 207 0.50 0.42 -23.29
C VAL A 207 1.71 1.34 -23.38
N TYR A 208 1.56 2.41 -24.14
CA TYR A 208 2.45 3.56 -24.11
C TYR A 208 1.77 4.71 -23.39
N MET A 209 2.43 5.33 -22.44
CA MET A 209 1.91 6.53 -21.78
C MET A 209 2.91 7.67 -21.88
N ARG A 210 2.39 8.88 -22.12
CA ARG A 210 3.15 10.12 -22.06
C ARG A 210 2.38 11.14 -21.22
N SER A 211 3.07 11.76 -20.27
CA SER A 211 2.54 12.86 -19.49
C SER A 211 2.98 14.19 -20.11
N LEU A 212 2.06 15.12 -20.25
CA LEU A 212 2.31 16.47 -20.75
C LEU A 212 1.89 17.50 -19.70
N ALA A 213 2.57 18.64 -19.67
CA ALA A 213 2.22 19.77 -18.82
C ALA A 213 1.51 20.86 -19.62
N THR A 214 0.47 21.50 -19.06
CA THR A 214 -0.21 22.62 -19.74
C THR A 214 0.71 23.83 -19.95
N ARG A 215 1.74 23.99 -19.10
CA ARG A 215 2.65 25.15 -19.03
C ARG A 215 1.96 26.52 -18.90
N GLN A 216 0.64 26.55 -19.02
CA GLN A 216 -0.22 27.72 -18.82
C GLN A 216 -1.35 27.35 -17.87
N SER A 217 -1.64 28.23 -16.91
CA SER A 217 -2.56 27.93 -15.81
C SER A 217 -4.05 27.92 -16.18
N ASN A 218 -4.40 28.35 -17.38
CA ASN A 218 -5.80 28.56 -17.80
C ASN A 218 -6.23 27.58 -18.92
N LEU A 219 -5.34 26.69 -19.38
CA LEU A 219 -5.64 25.74 -20.44
C LEU A 219 -5.84 24.34 -19.83
N ALA A 220 -6.82 23.60 -20.31
CA ALA A 220 -7.03 22.20 -19.96
C ALA A 220 -6.09 21.27 -20.72
N LEU A 221 -5.65 21.69 -21.91
CA LEU A 221 -4.76 20.93 -22.78
C LEU A 221 -3.43 21.65 -23.02
N SER A 222 -2.41 20.88 -23.31
CA SER A 222 -1.11 21.39 -23.73
C SER A 222 -1.15 21.78 -25.21
N LYS A 223 -0.44 22.83 -25.57
CA LYS A 223 -0.26 23.28 -26.96
C LYS A 223 0.20 22.14 -27.91
N TYR A 224 0.89 21.14 -27.39
CA TYR A 224 1.50 20.07 -28.17
C TYR A 224 0.72 18.76 -28.18
N VAL A 225 -0.51 18.76 -27.64
CA VAL A 225 -1.36 17.56 -27.59
C VAL A 225 -1.70 17.06 -28.98
N ALA A 226 -2.03 17.94 -29.90
CA ALA A 226 -2.32 17.59 -31.30
C ALA A 226 -1.16 16.82 -31.96
N ASP A 227 0.06 17.33 -31.80
CA ASP A 227 1.27 16.69 -32.34
C ASP A 227 1.55 15.33 -31.68
N ALA A 228 1.39 15.24 -30.35
CA ALA A 228 1.56 13.98 -29.63
C ALA A 228 0.54 12.91 -30.09
N ILE A 229 -0.72 13.28 -30.31
CA ILE A 229 -1.72 12.37 -30.89
C ILE A 229 -1.30 11.89 -32.27
N GLN A 230 -0.80 12.79 -33.13
CA GLN A 230 -0.34 12.42 -34.48
C GLN A 230 0.85 11.46 -34.44
N VAL A 231 1.78 11.65 -33.51
CA VAL A 231 2.94 10.75 -33.31
C VAL A 231 2.46 9.35 -32.90
N ILE A 232 1.51 9.26 -31.95
CA ILE A 232 0.97 7.98 -31.49
C ILE A 232 0.12 7.31 -32.59
N LYS A 233 -0.63 8.08 -33.41
CA LYS A 233 -1.32 7.56 -34.59
C LYS A 233 -0.33 6.97 -35.61
N ALA A 234 0.77 7.65 -35.88
CA ALA A 234 1.81 7.15 -36.78
C ALA A 234 2.51 5.89 -36.26
N ALA A 235 2.53 5.70 -34.95
CA ALA A 235 3.01 4.49 -34.30
C ALA A 235 1.99 3.32 -34.33
N LYS A 236 0.81 3.53 -34.92
CA LYS A 236 -0.23 2.50 -35.13
C LYS A 236 -0.72 1.83 -33.86
N TYR A 237 -0.96 2.61 -32.79
CA TYR A 237 -1.73 2.13 -31.65
C TYR A 237 -3.20 1.95 -32.04
N ASP A 238 -3.88 0.97 -31.44
CA ASP A 238 -5.26 0.65 -31.85
C ASP A 238 -6.30 1.62 -31.30
N ILE A 239 -6.03 2.25 -30.16
CA ILE A 239 -6.82 3.32 -29.55
C ILE A 239 -5.92 4.31 -28.84
N ILE A 240 -6.32 5.57 -28.82
CA ILE A 240 -5.65 6.62 -28.03
C ILE A 240 -6.62 7.11 -26.95
N ILE A 241 -6.16 7.22 -25.73
CA ILE A 241 -6.89 7.85 -24.62
C ILE A 241 -6.19 9.18 -24.32
N LEU A 242 -6.97 10.27 -24.32
CA LEU A 242 -6.52 11.60 -23.94
C LEU A 242 -7.20 12.00 -22.63
N GLU A 243 -6.45 12.16 -21.56
CA GLU A 243 -6.94 12.62 -20.26
C GLU A 243 -6.54 14.08 -20.03
N THR A 244 -7.50 14.92 -19.60
CA THR A 244 -7.23 16.35 -19.31
C THR A 244 -7.10 16.63 -17.82
N SER A 245 -6.52 17.78 -17.50
CA SER A 245 -6.29 18.25 -16.13
C SER A 245 -7.56 18.54 -15.30
N GLY A 246 -8.72 18.72 -15.92
CA GLY A 246 -9.99 18.99 -15.22
C GLY A 246 -10.05 20.34 -14.52
N ILE A 247 -9.85 21.42 -15.26
CA ILE A 247 -9.85 22.80 -14.73
C ILE A 247 -11.26 23.45 -14.80
N GLY A 248 -12.25 22.75 -15.35
CA GLY A 248 -13.66 23.18 -15.39
C GLY A 248 -14.04 23.99 -16.60
N GLN A 249 -13.60 25.24 -16.76
CA GLN A 249 -14.06 26.12 -17.83
C GLN A 249 -13.46 25.85 -19.22
N SER A 250 -12.34 25.15 -19.30
CA SER A 250 -11.67 24.78 -20.57
C SER A 250 -11.85 23.30 -20.94
N ASP A 251 -12.78 22.60 -20.29
CA ASP A 251 -12.96 21.16 -20.48
C ASP A 251 -13.48 20.82 -21.90
N THR A 252 -14.09 21.77 -22.62
CA THR A 252 -14.61 21.60 -23.99
C THR A 252 -13.51 21.52 -25.05
N GLU A 253 -12.30 22.01 -24.78
CA GLU A 253 -11.15 21.92 -25.72
C GLU A 253 -10.84 20.45 -26.13
N ILE A 254 -11.21 19.47 -25.31
CA ILE A 254 -11.00 18.06 -25.62
C ILE A 254 -11.76 17.58 -26.85
N MET A 255 -12.88 18.25 -27.17
CA MET A 255 -13.72 17.93 -28.34
C MET A 255 -12.97 18.10 -29.66
N ASP A 256 -12.04 19.05 -29.72
CA ASP A 256 -11.25 19.33 -30.93
C ASP A 256 -10.22 18.26 -31.22
N HIS A 257 -9.95 17.38 -30.25
CA HIS A 257 -8.89 16.36 -30.27
C HIS A 257 -9.37 14.91 -30.10
N SER A 258 -10.69 14.71 -29.92
CA SER A 258 -11.25 13.38 -29.67
C SER A 258 -12.43 13.04 -30.57
N ASP A 259 -12.55 11.76 -30.92
CA ASP A 259 -13.68 11.22 -31.68
C ASP A 259 -14.87 10.90 -30.76
N VAL A 260 -14.57 10.45 -29.53
CA VAL A 260 -15.56 10.15 -28.48
C VAL A 260 -15.14 10.86 -27.20
N SER A 261 -16.08 11.47 -26.52
CA SER A 261 -15.85 12.24 -25.30
C SER A 261 -16.57 11.66 -24.09
N LEU A 262 -15.83 11.54 -22.97
CA LEU A 262 -16.35 11.13 -21.67
C LEU A 262 -16.16 12.24 -20.65
N TYR A 263 -17.26 12.69 -20.05
CA TYR A 263 -17.22 13.62 -18.93
C TYR A 263 -17.34 12.89 -17.59
N VAL A 264 -16.39 13.13 -16.68
CA VAL A 264 -16.35 12.47 -15.35
C VAL A 264 -16.62 13.49 -14.26
N MET A 265 -17.65 13.24 -13.47
CA MET A 265 -18.04 14.08 -12.34
C MET A 265 -18.30 13.25 -11.09
N THR A 266 -18.54 13.90 -9.95
CA THR A 266 -18.95 13.24 -8.70
C THR A 266 -20.37 13.67 -8.30
N PRO A 267 -21.05 12.92 -7.40
CA PRO A 267 -22.41 13.24 -6.99
C PRO A 267 -22.60 14.68 -6.48
N GLU A 268 -21.58 15.28 -5.89
CA GLU A 268 -21.64 16.65 -5.36
C GLU A 268 -21.87 17.71 -6.44
N PHE A 269 -21.43 17.45 -7.66
CA PHE A 269 -21.66 18.33 -8.81
C PHE A 269 -22.95 18.02 -9.58
N GLY A 270 -23.65 16.94 -9.24
CA GLY A 270 -24.89 16.49 -9.87
C GLY A 270 -26.15 17.19 -9.39
N ALA A 271 -26.05 18.21 -8.53
CA ALA A 271 -27.21 18.97 -8.09
C ALA A 271 -27.78 19.85 -9.23
N ALA A 272 -29.09 19.83 -9.44
CA ALA A 272 -29.77 20.47 -10.56
C ALA A 272 -29.35 21.94 -10.81
N THR A 273 -29.12 22.72 -9.75
CA THR A 273 -28.69 24.12 -9.82
C THR A 273 -27.23 24.31 -10.27
N GLN A 274 -26.42 23.28 -10.27
CA GLN A 274 -25.03 23.32 -10.71
C GLN A 274 -24.86 22.81 -12.14
N LEU A 275 -25.77 21.95 -12.62
CA LEU A 275 -25.67 21.28 -13.92
C LEU A 275 -25.72 22.26 -15.11
N GLU A 276 -26.48 23.35 -14.98
CA GLU A 276 -26.56 24.40 -16.00
C GLU A 276 -25.25 25.16 -16.22
N LYS A 277 -24.28 25.03 -15.31
CA LYS A 277 -22.95 25.67 -15.38
C LYS A 277 -21.88 24.77 -15.99
N ILE A 278 -22.24 23.56 -16.36
CA ILE A 278 -21.30 22.54 -16.85
C ILE A 278 -21.46 22.44 -18.37
N ASP A 279 -20.69 23.25 -19.09
CA ASP A 279 -20.73 23.32 -20.55
C ASP A 279 -20.49 21.96 -21.21
N MET A 280 -19.66 21.11 -20.61
CA MET A 280 -19.37 19.75 -21.14
C MET A 280 -20.60 18.85 -21.24
N LEU A 281 -21.67 19.08 -20.47
CA LEU A 281 -22.91 18.29 -20.59
C LEU A 281 -23.65 18.55 -21.91
N ASP A 282 -23.32 19.63 -22.63
CA ASP A 282 -23.90 19.95 -23.94
C ASP A 282 -23.21 19.17 -25.07
N PHE A 283 -21.98 18.72 -24.84
CA PHE A 283 -21.12 18.15 -25.86
C PHE A 283 -20.69 16.68 -25.61
N ALA A 284 -20.66 16.25 -24.35
CA ALA A 284 -20.16 14.91 -24.00
C ALA A 284 -21.00 13.80 -24.60
N ASP A 285 -20.36 12.82 -25.21
CA ASP A 285 -21.05 11.59 -25.70
C ASP A 285 -21.52 10.70 -24.54
N LEU A 286 -20.72 10.63 -23.46
CA LEU A 286 -21.02 9.82 -22.29
C LEU A 286 -20.67 10.60 -21.03
N VAL A 287 -21.39 10.31 -19.95
CA VAL A 287 -21.15 10.91 -18.64
C VAL A 287 -20.96 9.83 -17.58
N ALA A 288 -19.91 9.94 -16.79
CA ALA A 288 -19.67 9.07 -15.64
C ALA A 288 -19.82 9.85 -14.33
N ILE A 289 -20.71 9.39 -13.44
CA ILE A 289 -20.80 9.86 -12.07
C ILE A 289 -19.98 8.91 -11.23
N ASN A 290 -18.71 9.26 -11.01
CA ASN A 290 -17.78 8.45 -10.25
C ASN A 290 -17.95 8.69 -8.74
N LYS A 291 -17.40 7.79 -7.92
CA LYS A 291 -17.60 7.77 -6.46
C LYS A 291 -19.10 7.63 -6.12
N PHE A 292 -19.76 6.74 -6.84
CA PHE A 292 -21.20 6.51 -6.74
C PHE A 292 -21.63 5.95 -5.37
N ASP A 293 -20.68 5.53 -4.55
CA ASP A 293 -20.86 5.15 -3.13
C ASP A 293 -21.14 6.34 -2.19
N LYS A 294 -21.02 7.57 -2.68
CA LYS A 294 -21.32 8.76 -1.88
C LYS A 294 -22.81 9.05 -1.78
N ARG A 295 -23.17 9.69 -0.67
CA ARG A 295 -24.55 10.14 -0.42
C ARG A 295 -25.04 11.06 -1.54
N GLY A 296 -26.27 10.86 -2.00
CA GLY A 296 -26.90 11.65 -3.05
C GLY A 296 -26.60 11.17 -4.47
N ALA A 297 -25.90 10.05 -4.65
CA ALA A 297 -25.55 9.53 -5.97
C ALA A 297 -26.77 9.18 -6.84
N LEU A 298 -27.82 8.59 -6.25
CA LEU A 298 -29.06 8.26 -6.95
C LEU A 298 -29.84 9.50 -7.42
N ASP A 299 -29.84 10.56 -6.64
CA ASP A 299 -30.44 11.83 -7.05
C ASP A 299 -29.61 12.49 -8.16
N ALA A 300 -28.27 12.49 -8.01
CA ALA A 300 -27.38 13.03 -9.00
C ALA A 300 -27.53 12.35 -10.37
N ILE A 301 -27.57 11.02 -10.44
CA ILE A 301 -27.73 10.33 -11.73
C ILE A 301 -29.06 10.65 -12.40
N ARG A 302 -30.14 10.73 -11.63
CA ARG A 302 -31.46 11.12 -12.14
C ARG A 302 -31.44 12.54 -12.71
N ASP A 303 -30.86 13.47 -11.99
CA ASP A 303 -30.86 14.90 -12.37
C ASP A 303 -29.91 15.14 -13.56
N VAL A 304 -28.74 14.49 -13.60
CA VAL A 304 -27.83 14.54 -14.75
C VAL A 304 -28.45 13.91 -15.99
N LYS A 305 -29.16 12.79 -15.90
CA LYS A 305 -29.89 12.19 -17.03
C LYS A 305 -30.93 13.15 -17.61
N LYS A 306 -31.69 13.83 -16.75
CA LYS A 306 -32.67 14.84 -17.20
C LYS A 306 -31.99 16.05 -17.85
N GLN A 307 -30.88 16.52 -17.30
CA GLN A 307 -30.14 17.62 -17.86
C GLN A 307 -29.55 17.24 -19.23
N TYR A 308 -28.94 16.05 -19.34
CA TYR A 308 -28.41 15.50 -20.60
C TYR A 308 -29.52 15.44 -21.67
N GLN A 309 -30.69 14.90 -21.31
CA GLN A 309 -31.86 14.83 -22.21
C GLN A 309 -32.27 16.21 -22.74
N ARG A 310 -32.27 17.24 -21.88
CA ARG A 310 -32.58 18.62 -22.26
C ARG A 310 -31.55 19.21 -23.23
N ASN A 311 -30.27 19.08 -22.88
CA ASN A 311 -29.17 19.67 -23.62
C ASN A 311 -29.06 19.08 -25.03
N HIS A 312 -29.34 17.79 -25.16
CA HIS A 312 -29.30 17.10 -26.46
C HIS A 312 -30.66 17.02 -27.18
N ASN A 313 -31.70 17.68 -26.66
CA ASN A 313 -33.07 17.73 -27.24
C ASN A 313 -33.69 16.33 -27.45
N LEU A 314 -33.44 15.37 -26.58
CA LEU A 314 -33.87 13.97 -26.68
C LEU A 314 -35.21 13.73 -25.97
N TRP A 315 -36.22 14.54 -26.21
CA TRP A 315 -37.49 14.53 -25.49
C TRP A 315 -38.31 13.25 -25.63
N ASP A 316 -38.14 12.54 -26.74
CA ASP A 316 -38.87 11.31 -27.07
C ASP A 316 -38.17 10.06 -26.49
N VAL A 317 -36.99 10.19 -25.88
CA VAL A 317 -36.21 9.08 -25.33
C VAL A 317 -36.40 9.03 -23.81
N ASN A 318 -36.52 7.82 -23.26
CA ASN A 318 -36.66 7.65 -21.82
C ASN A 318 -35.37 8.18 -21.11
N PRO A 319 -35.49 9.02 -20.06
CA PRO A 319 -34.33 9.48 -19.28
C PRO A 319 -33.42 8.35 -18.79
N ASP A 320 -33.95 7.17 -18.54
CA ASP A 320 -33.15 6.03 -18.10
C ASP A 320 -32.20 5.47 -19.17
N GLU A 321 -32.45 5.76 -20.42
CA GLU A 321 -31.64 5.37 -21.58
C GLU A 321 -30.51 6.37 -21.89
N MET A 322 -30.46 7.50 -21.17
CA MET A 322 -29.39 8.48 -21.35
C MET A 322 -28.02 7.88 -21.00
N PRO A 323 -26.95 8.24 -21.74
CA PRO A 323 -25.61 7.67 -21.57
C PRO A 323 -24.90 8.24 -20.34
N VAL A 324 -25.53 8.08 -19.17
CA VAL A 324 -25.05 8.55 -17.87
C VAL A 324 -24.92 7.34 -16.93
N PHE A 325 -23.72 7.08 -16.44
CA PHE A 325 -23.36 5.87 -15.70
C PHE A 325 -22.84 6.21 -14.31
N GLY A 326 -23.36 5.52 -13.28
CA GLY A 326 -22.79 5.55 -11.94
C GLY A 326 -21.63 4.57 -11.83
N THR A 327 -20.48 4.99 -11.31
CA THR A 327 -19.27 4.18 -11.24
C THR A 327 -18.54 4.33 -9.91
N ILE A 328 -17.84 3.27 -9.49
CA ILE A 328 -16.92 3.29 -8.34
C ILE A 328 -15.54 2.80 -8.84
N ALA A 329 -14.78 3.69 -9.46
CA ALA A 329 -13.49 3.33 -10.07
C ALA A 329 -12.43 2.81 -9.06
N SER A 330 -12.64 3.05 -7.76
CA SER A 330 -11.78 2.51 -6.70
C SER A 330 -12.17 1.09 -6.26
N GLN A 331 -13.25 0.54 -6.80
CA GLN A 331 -13.76 -0.79 -6.45
C GLN A 331 -13.40 -1.80 -7.53
N PHE A 332 -12.85 -2.93 -7.10
CA PHE A 332 -12.51 -4.02 -8.00
C PHE A 332 -13.77 -4.56 -8.70
N ASN A 333 -13.67 -4.74 -10.03
CA ASN A 333 -14.72 -5.27 -10.89
C ASN A 333 -16.10 -4.61 -10.70
N ASP A 334 -16.13 -3.29 -10.55
CA ASP A 334 -17.37 -2.54 -10.38
C ASP A 334 -18.33 -2.73 -11.58
N PRO A 335 -19.62 -3.11 -11.35
CA PRO A 335 -20.59 -3.32 -12.42
C PRO A 335 -20.83 -2.09 -13.27
N GLY A 336 -20.89 -0.90 -12.65
CA GLY A 336 -21.04 0.37 -13.36
C GLY A 336 -19.86 0.70 -14.26
N MET A 337 -18.64 0.37 -13.82
CA MET A 337 -17.45 0.49 -14.66
C MET A 337 -17.50 -0.45 -15.86
N ASN A 338 -18.03 -1.68 -15.71
CA ASN A 338 -18.18 -2.62 -16.82
C ASN A 338 -19.19 -2.09 -17.84
N THR A 339 -20.32 -1.55 -17.37
CA THR A 339 -21.37 -0.97 -18.21
C THR A 339 -20.85 0.28 -18.95
N LEU A 340 -20.15 1.18 -18.24
CA LEU A 340 -19.53 2.36 -18.85
C LEU A 340 -18.49 1.95 -19.92
N TYR A 341 -17.59 1.03 -19.61
CA TYR A 341 -16.58 0.55 -20.55
C TYR A 341 -17.23 0.03 -21.85
N LYS A 342 -18.25 -0.83 -21.73
CA LYS A 342 -18.97 -1.35 -22.90
C LYS A 342 -19.61 -0.23 -23.71
N ALA A 343 -20.27 0.72 -23.06
CA ALA A 343 -20.90 1.86 -23.74
C ALA A 343 -19.86 2.74 -24.47
N ILE A 344 -18.67 2.93 -23.88
CA ILE A 344 -17.55 3.64 -24.54
C ILE A 344 -17.12 2.89 -25.81
N MET A 345 -16.88 1.57 -25.72
CA MET A 345 -16.41 0.78 -26.86
C MET A 345 -17.47 0.71 -27.97
N ASP A 346 -18.75 0.57 -27.61
CA ASP A 346 -19.84 0.59 -28.57
C ASP A 346 -19.92 1.97 -29.29
N LYS A 347 -19.71 3.08 -28.54
CA LYS A 347 -19.71 4.45 -29.10
C LYS A 347 -18.49 4.70 -29.98
N VAL A 348 -17.31 4.18 -29.60
CA VAL A 348 -16.10 4.23 -30.42
C VAL A 348 -16.33 3.50 -31.75
N HIS A 349 -16.86 2.26 -31.69
CA HIS A 349 -17.20 1.51 -32.89
C HIS A 349 -18.21 2.25 -33.80
N GLU A 350 -19.28 2.81 -33.22
CA GLU A 350 -20.32 3.58 -33.93
C GLU A 350 -19.74 4.77 -34.69
N LYS A 351 -18.90 5.59 -34.03
CA LYS A 351 -18.38 6.84 -34.59
C LYS A 351 -17.21 6.67 -35.57
N THR A 352 -16.38 5.64 -35.35
CA THR A 352 -15.12 5.50 -36.09
C THR A 352 -15.06 4.28 -37.02
N ASN A 353 -16.08 3.42 -37.00
CA ASN A 353 -16.11 2.13 -37.69
C ASN A 353 -14.89 1.24 -37.39
N SER A 354 -14.28 1.43 -36.20
CA SER A 354 -13.16 0.63 -35.74
C SER A 354 -13.58 -0.83 -35.45
N ASP A 355 -12.64 -1.77 -35.48
CA ASP A 355 -12.89 -3.18 -35.12
C ASP A 355 -12.93 -3.42 -33.60
N LEU A 356 -13.03 -2.36 -32.80
CA LEU A 356 -13.00 -2.40 -31.35
C LEU A 356 -14.40 -2.65 -30.75
N LYS A 357 -15.00 -3.78 -31.06
CA LYS A 357 -16.29 -4.18 -30.51
C LYS A 357 -16.12 -5.05 -29.27
N SER A 358 -16.52 -4.52 -28.11
CA SER A 358 -16.40 -5.22 -26.83
C SER A 358 -17.26 -6.45 -26.73
N THR A 359 -16.69 -7.54 -26.18
CA THR A 359 -17.38 -8.79 -25.88
C THR A 359 -17.73 -8.95 -24.40
N ILE A 360 -17.40 -7.96 -23.57
CA ILE A 360 -17.66 -7.99 -22.12
C ILE A 360 -19.16 -8.12 -21.86
N GLN A 361 -19.52 -9.10 -21.02
CA GLN A 361 -20.86 -9.25 -20.52
C GLN A 361 -21.11 -8.25 -19.40
N ILE A 362 -22.19 -7.50 -19.51
CA ILE A 362 -22.61 -6.55 -18.49
C ILE A 362 -23.74 -7.15 -17.65
N THR A 363 -23.74 -6.85 -16.36
CA THR A 363 -24.88 -7.13 -15.47
C THR A 363 -25.75 -5.89 -15.37
N ARG A 364 -27.01 -6.04 -15.00
CA ARG A 364 -27.93 -4.92 -14.73
C ARG A 364 -27.78 -4.37 -13.32
N GLU A 365 -26.77 -4.82 -12.59
CA GLU A 365 -26.52 -4.39 -11.23
C GLU A 365 -25.97 -2.95 -11.21
N MET A 366 -26.41 -2.19 -10.23
CA MET A 366 -25.88 -0.87 -9.95
C MET A 366 -24.59 -0.98 -9.13
N SER A 367 -23.71 0.02 -9.28
CA SER A 367 -22.54 0.12 -8.43
C SER A 367 -22.95 0.32 -6.96
N GLU A 368 -22.59 -0.64 -6.12
CA GLU A 368 -22.78 -0.57 -4.67
C GLU A 368 -21.45 -0.75 -3.96
N LYS A 369 -21.31 -0.08 -2.83
CA LYS A 369 -20.08 -0.17 -2.04
C LYS A 369 -19.94 -1.54 -1.42
N ILE A 370 -18.89 -2.26 -1.79
CA ILE A 370 -18.48 -3.50 -1.11
C ILE A 370 -17.66 -3.12 0.14
N PHE A 371 -18.18 -3.45 1.31
CA PHE A 371 -17.50 -3.23 2.56
C PHE A 371 -16.56 -4.39 2.86
N VAL A 372 -15.25 -4.16 2.83
CA VAL A 372 -14.24 -5.12 3.32
C VAL A 372 -14.45 -5.36 4.82
N ILE A 373 -14.79 -4.30 5.56
CA ILE A 373 -15.20 -4.38 6.96
C ILE A 373 -16.71 -4.16 7.01
N PRO A 374 -17.50 -5.13 7.49
CA PRO A 374 -18.95 -4.99 7.61
C PRO A 374 -19.35 -3.72 8.36
N PRO A 375 -20.47 -3.04 8.02
CA PRO A 375 -20.88 -1.79 8.64
C PRO A 375 -21.02 -1.85 10.17
N HIS A 376 -21.39 -3.01 10.72
CA HIS A 376 -21.48 -3.23 12.17
C HIS A 376 -20.10 -3.34 12.85
N ARG A 377 -19.00 -3.41 12.07
CA ARG A 377 -17.61 -3.43 12.56
C ARG A 377 -16.79 -2.21 12.14
N THR A 378 -17.44 -1.11 11.82
CA THR A 378 -16.76 0.14 11.45
C THR A 378 -15.85 0.69 12.56
N ARG A 379 -16.11 0.30 13.82
CA ARG A 379 -15.32 0.67 15.01
C ARG A 379 -14.26 -0.37 15.39
N TYR A 380 -13.95 -1.34 14.51
CA TYR A 380 -13.06 -2.45 14.83
C TYR A 380 -11.73 -2.04 15.51
N LEU A 381 -11.05 -1.01 14.99
CA LEU A 381 -9.80 -0.51 15.60
C LEU A 381 -10.04 0.16 16.96
N SER A 382 -11.17 0.87 17.12
CA SER A 382 -11.57 1.44 18.41
C SER A 382 -11.90 0.35 19.42
N GLU A 383 -12.57 -0.72 19.01
CA GLU A 383 -12.90 -1.87 19.85
C GLU A 383 -11.64 -2.56 20.37
N ILE A 384 -10.60 -2.73 19.51
CA ILE A 384 -9.30 -3.28 19.93
C ILE A 384 -8.67 -2.37 20.99
N SER A 385 -8.63 -1.06 20.74
CA SER A 385 -8.04 -0.08 21.67
C SER A 385 -8.81 -0.03 23.00
N GLU A 386 -10.14 -0.03 22.95
CA GLU A 386 -11.00 -0.04 24.14
C GLU A 386 -10.83 -1.33 24.94
N SER A 387 -10.74 -2.49 24.25
CA SER A 387 -10.49 -3.79 24.88
C SER A 387 -9.14 -3.83 25.60
N ASN A 388 -8.08 -3.31 24.96
CA ASN A 388 -6.76 -3.24 25.58
C ASN A 388 -6.76 -2.35 26.83
N ARG A 389 -7.35 -1.15 26.76
CA ARG A 389 -7.47 -0.25 27.92
C ARG A 389 -8.28 -0.87 29.05
N LYS A 390 -9.37 -1.57 28.72
CA LYS A 390 -10.20 -2.27 29.70
C LYS A 390 -9.41 -3.38 30.37
N TYR A 391 -8.59 -4.12 29.61
CA TYR A 391 -7.70 -5.13 30.16
C TYR A 391 -6.71 -4.54 31.17
N ASP A 392 -6.05 -3.42 30.83
CA ASP A 392 -5.10 -2.76 31.73
C ASP A 392 -5.77 -2.29 33.03
N VAL A 393 -6.96 -1.68 32.94
CA VAL A 393 -7.74 -1.29 34.13
C VAL A 393 -8.09 -2.52 34.99
N THR A 394 -8.46 -3.62 34.35
CA THR A 394 -8.78 -4.86 35.07
C THR A 394 -7.53 -5.43 35.75
N ALA A 395 -6.39 -5.45 35.06
CA ALA A 395 -5.13 -5.93 35.63
C ALA A 395 -4.71 -5.14 36.85
N VAL A 396 -4.79 -3.80 36.80
CA VAL A 396 -4.51 -2.93 37.97
C VAL A 396 -5.50 -3.16 39.10
N SER A 397 -6.78 -3.30 38.81
CA SER A 397 -7.80 -3.59 39.84
C SER A 397 -7.51 -4.93 40.53
N GLN A 398 -7.19 -5.96 39.80
CA GLN A 398 -6.88 -7.30 40.34
C GLN A 398 -5.54 -7.31 41.11
N GLU A 399 -4.54 -6.55 40.67
CA GLU A 399 -3.31 -6.29 41.43
C GLU A 399 -3.61 -5.75 42.81
N GLN A 400 -4.47 -4.72 42.91
CA GLN A 400 -4.84 -4.10 44.17
C GLN A 400 -5.57 -5.05 45.13
N VAL A 401 -6.45 -5.91 44.59
CA VAL A 401 -7.14 -6.94 45.37
C VAL A 401 -6.12 -7.97 45.89
N ALA A 402 -5.22 -8.48 45.02
CA ALA A 402 -4.18 -9.39 45.42
C ALA A 402 -3.23 -8.79 46.47
N GLN A 403 -2.92 -7.50 46.38
CA GLN A 403 -2.08 -6.83 47.37
C GLN A 403 -2.78 -6.70 48.73
N LYS A 404 -4.09 -6.42 48.77
CA LYS A 404 -4.88 -6.44 49.99
C LYS A 404 -4.89 -7.84 50.64
N LEU A 405 -5.09 -8.89 49.84
CA LEU A 405 -5.05 -10.28 50.31
C LEU A 405 -3.70 -10.61 50.91
N TYR A 406 -2.61 -10.21 50.23
CA TYR A 406 -1.26 -10.43 50.76
C TYR A 406 -1.04 -9.70 52.09
N GLY A 407 -1.53 -8.49 52.24
CA GLY A 407 -1.48 -7.75 53.52
C GLY A 407 -2.22 -8.48 54.64
N ILE A 408 -3.43 -8.99 54.40
CA ILE A 408 -4.21 -9.78 55.39
C ILE A 408 -3.47 -11.08 55.70
N PHE A 409 -2.99 -11.78 54.67
CA PHE A 409 -2.21 -13.02 54.85
C PHE A 409 -0.97 -12.82 55.74
N LYS A 410 -0.21 -11.74 55.54
CA LYS A 410 0.96 -11.40 56.36
C LYS A 410 0.58 -10.99 57.77
N THR A 411 -0.56 -10.39 57.96
CA THR A 411 -1.08 -10.07 59.30
C THR A 411 -1.48 -11.34 60.03
N ILE A 412 -2.16 -12.27 59.38
CA ILE A 412 -2.49 -13.61 59.94
C ILE A 412 -1.22 -14.35 60.30
N GLU A 413 -0.21 -14.41 59.43
CA GLU A 413 1.09 -15.04 59.67
C GLU A 413 1.76 -14.48 60.95
N THR A 414 1.73 -13.16 61.09
CA THR A 414 2.32 -12.47 62.25
C THR A 414 1.61 -12.80 63.57
N VAL A 415 0.26 -12.78 63.56
CA VAL A 415 -0.55 -13.05 64.74
C VAL A 415 -0.52 -14.52 65.12
N ALA A 416 -0.63 -15.42 64.17
CA ALA A 416 -0.55 -16.85 64.36
C ALA A 416 0.86 -17.37 64.69
N LYS A 417 1.91 -16.53 64.43
CA LYS A 417 3.33 -16.90 64.52
C LYS A 417 3.68 -18.14 63.71
N LYS A 418 2.93 -18.40 62.64
CA LYS A 418 3.05 -19.54 61.78
C LYS A 418 2.59 -19.15 60.36
N THR A 419 3.29 -19.62 59.35
CA THR A 419 2.90 -19.35 57.94
C THR A 419 1.61 -20.09 57.61
N PRO A 420 0.54 -19.41 57.17
CA PRO A 420 -0.71 -20.04 56.79
C PRO A 420 -0.54 -20.92 55.57
N GLU A 421 -1.19 -22.07 55.52
CA GLU A 421 -1.29 -22.90 54.33
C GLU A 421 -2.41 -22.36 53.43
N ILE A 422 -2.11 -22.18 52.15
CA ILE A 422 -3.05 -21.70 51.16
C ILE A 422 -3.37 -22.78 50.12
N ASN A 423 -4.62 -22.84 49.73
CA ASN A 423 -5.12 -23.78 48.74
C ASN A 423 -6.15 -23.07 47.80
N LYS A 424 -6.79 -23.85 46.92
CA LYS A 424 -7.80 -23.29 45.99
C LYS A 424 -8.98 -22.61 46.69
N ALA A 425 -9.36 -23.08 47.88
CA ALA A 425 -10.45 -22.51 48.68
C ALA A 425 -10.06 -21.18 49.37
N GLY A 426 -8.79 -21.02 49.73
CA GLY A 426 -8.28 -19.87 50.47
C GLY A 426 -7.19 -20.27 51.44
N ILE A 427 -7.20 -19.69 52.64
CA ILE A 427 -6.35 -20.09 53.77
C ILE A 427 -7.00 -21.30 54.43
N ASP A 428 -6.19 -22.31 54.79
CA ASP A 428 -6.64 -23.42 55.61
C ASP A 428 -6.69 -22.98 57.07
N ASP A 429 -7.91 -22.81 57.62
CA ASP A 429 -8.17 -22.34 58.96
C ASP A 429 -7.48 -23.24 60.01
N THR A 430 -7.40 -24.54 59.75
CA THR A 430 -6.77 -25.49 60.67
C THR A 430 -5.26 -25.27 60.78
N SER A 431 -4.65 -24.65 59.77
CA SER A 431 -3.21 -24.36 59.75
C SER A 431 -2.83 -23.23 60.72
N VAL A 432 -3.76 -22.34 61.07
CA VAL A 432 -3.48 -21.08 61.78
C VAL A 432 -4.24 -20.96 63.10
N LEU A 433 -5.40 -21.59 63.25
CA LEU A 433 -6.18 -21.52 64.51
C LEU A 433 -5.55 -22.39 65.59
N PRO A 434 -5.43 -21.87 66.84
CA PRO A 434 -4.99 -22.66 68.00
C PRO A 434 -5.97 -23.79 68.33
N SER A 435 -5.48 -24.87 68.94
CA SER A 435 -6.29 -26.03 69.32
C SER A 435 -7.43 -25.67 70.27
N ALA A 436 -8.52 -26.43 70.24
CA ALA A 436 -9.79 -26.13 70.92
C ALA A 436 -9.72 -25.88 72.45
N VAL A 437 -8.61 -26.21 73.10
CA VAL A 437 -8.42 -26.05 74.55
C VAL A 437 -8.22 -24.59 74.98
N GLU A 438 -7.98 -23.65 74.02
CA GLU A 438 -7.75 -22.24 74.28
C GLU A 438 -8.92 -21.37 73.76
N GLU A 439 -10.18 -21.71 74.10
CA GLU A 439 -11.39 -21.09 73.51
C GLU A 439 -11.58 -19.60 73.79
N HIS A 440 -10.88 -19.01 74.73
CA HIS A 440 -11.05 -17.60 75.16
C HIS A 440 -9.83 -16.71 74.88
N ASN A 441 -9.01 -17.06 73.87
CA ASN A 441 -7.85 -16.27 73.51
C ASN A 441 -8.26 -15.14 72.56
N GLU A 442 -8.02 -13.87 72.94
CA GLU A 442 -8.23 -12.70 72.10
C GLU A 442 -7.62 -12.87 70.69
N ASN A 443 -6.49 -13.52 70.57
CA ASN A 443 -5.84 -13.80 69.30
C ASN A 443 -6.69 -14.71 68.39
N ARG A 444 -7.47 -15.64 68.93
CA ARG A 444 -8.35 -16.53 68.17
C ARG A 444 -9.52 -15.75 67.55
N ILE A 445 -10.13 -14.86 68.31
CA ILE A 445 -11.20 -13.99 67.85
C ILE A 445 -10.68 -13.10 66.71
N PHE A 446 -9.51 -12.51 66.92
CA PHE A 446 -8.87 -11.66 65.92
C PHE A 446 -8.49 -12.41 64.64
N LEU A 447 -7.92 -13.63 64.75
CA LEU A 447 -7.63 -14.49 63.60
C LEU A 447 -8.90 -14.87 62.82
N ASN A 448 -9.99 -15.22 63.49
CA ASN A 448 -11.26 -15.51 62.82
C ASN A 448 -11.81 -14.28 62.06
N LEU A 449 -11.67 -13.09 62.60
CA LEU A 449 -12.06 -11.84 61.89
C LEU A 449 -11.20 -11.61 60.65
N LEU A 450 -9.88 -11.87 60.73
CA LEU A 450 -8.96 -11.74 59.58
C LEU A 450 -9.23 -12.80 58.49
N LEU A 451 -9.51 -14.05 58.87
CA LEU A 451 -9.86 -15.14 57.94
C LEU A 451 -11.16 -14.79 57.20
N ASN A 452 -12.21 -14.35 57.96
CA ASN A 452 -13.44 -13.92 57.34
C ASN A 452 -13.26 -12.69 56.40
N GLN A 453 -12.35 -11.78 56.75
CA GLN A 453 -12.02 -10.65 55.89
C GLN A 453 -11.23 -11.06 54.66
N PHE A 454 -10.33 -12.03 54.81
CA PHE A 454 -9.59 -12.62 53.69
C PHE A 454 -10.55 -13.21 52.66
N ASP A 455 -11.50 -14.04 53.14
CA ASP A 455 -12.48 -14.70 52.26
C ASP A 455 -13.39 -13.68 51.54
N LYS A 456 -13.82 -12.62 52.23
CA LYS A 456 -14.58 -11.54 51.57
C LYS A 456 -13.80 -10.86 50.48
N VAL A 457 -12.53 -10.50 50.72
CA VAL A 457 -11.70 -9.84 49.71
C VAL A 457 -11.34 -10.78 48.57
N LYS A 458 -11.21 -12.08 48.88
CA LYS A 458 -10.91 -13.11 47.87
C LYS A 458 -12.04 -13.26 46.85
N MET A 459 -13.30 -13.00 47.23
CA MET A 459 -14.43 -13.00 46.28
C MET A 459 -14.26 -11.99 45.13
N ASP A 460 -13.52 -10.91 45.36
CA ASP A 460 -13.24 -9.88 44.35
C ASP A 460 -12.07 -10.24 43.43
N LEU A 461 -11.32 -11.31 43.75
CA LEU A 461 -10.22 -11.78 42.94
C LEU A 461 -10.71 -12.84 41.95
N ASP A 462 -10.37 -12.68 40.68
CA ASP A 462 -10.65 -13.69 39.65
C ASP A 462 -10.02 -15.05 40.03
N PRO A 463 -10.76 -16.15 39.92
CA PRO A 463 -10.24 -17.49 40.26
C PRO A 463 -8.98 -17.88 39.51
N TYR A 464 -8.85 -17.44 38.24
CA TYR A 464 -7.63 -17.64 37.44
C TYR A 464 -6.44 -16.90 38.04
N ASN A 465 -6.66 -15.67 38.48
CA ASN A 465 -5.62 -14.85 39.13
C ASN A 465 -5.18 -15.45 40.47
N TRP A 466 -6.10 -16.07 41.19
CA TRP A 466 -5.76 -16.81 42.41
C TRP A 466 -4.89 -18.03 42.11
N GLU A 467 -5.17 -18.77 41.05
CA GLU A 467 -4.35 -19.90 40.62
C GLU A 467 -2.94 -19.48 40.20
N ILE A 468 -2.77 -18.34 39.57
CA ILE A 468 -1.44 -17.75 39.25
C ILE A 468 -0.62 -17.58 40.54
N ILE A 469 -1.22 -17.02 41.59
CA ILE A 469 -0.55 -16.79 42.88
C ILE A 469 -0.13 -18.13 43.51
N LEU A 470 -1.03 -19.11 43.52
CA LEU A 470 -0.75 -20.44 44.08
C LEU A 470 0.41 -21.18 43.37
N THR A 471 0.45 -21.06 42.05
CA THR A 471 1.41 -21.77 41.20
C THR A 471 2.70 -21.01 40.94
N TRP A 472 2.83 -19.78 41.48
CA TRP A 472 4.00 -18.94 41.23
C TRP A 472 5.32 -19.59 41.58
N ASN A 473 5.43 -20.20 42.74
CA ASN A 473 6.65 -20.85 43.19
C ASN A 473 7.02 -22.06 42.30
N GLU A 474 6.05 -22.80 41.81
CA GLU A 474 6.28 -23.89 40.87
C GLU A 474 6.80 -23.36 39.53
N LYS A 475 6.21 -22.27 39.04
CA LYS A 475 6.67 -21.58 37.82
C LYS A 475 8.13 -21.13 37.98
N VAL A 476 8.46 -20.43 39.06
CA VAL A 476 9.84 -19.97 39.33
C VAL A 476 10.81 -21.14 39.36
N ASN A 477 10.45 -22.24 40.01
CA ASN A 477 11.30 -23.43 40.12
C ASN A 477 11.53 -24.11 38.76
N LYS A 478 10.52 -24.18 37.89
CA LYS A 478 10.67 -24.68 36.52
C LYS A 478 11.77 -23.95 35.74
N TYR A 479 11.86 -22.64 35.89
CA TYR A 479 12.88 -21.82 35.20
C TYR A 479 14.24 -21.80 35.91
N LYS A 480 14.29 -22.11 37.21
CA LYS A 480 15.53 -22.25 37.97
C LYS A 480 16.19 -23.61 37.80
N ASN A 481 15.43 -24.67 37.49
CA ASN A 481 15.97 -26.00 37.25
C ASN A 481 16.92 -25.96 36.03
N PRO A 482 17.99 -26.80 36.02
CA PRO A 482 18.93 -26.83 34.88
C PRO A 482 18.28 -27.19 33.55
N VAL A 483 17.19 -27.97 33.59
CA VAL A 483 16.45 -28.43 32.42
C VAL A 483 14.97 -28.06 32.55
N TYR A 484 14.44 -27.37 31.57
CA TYR A 484 13.01 -27.11 31.39
C TYR A 484 12.43 -28.15 30.43
N THR A 485 11.33 -28.78 30.81
CA THR A 485 10.68 -29.82 30.02
C THR A 485 9.29 -29.35 29.62
N PHE A 486 8.94 -29.46 28.35
CA PHE A 486 7.59 -29.16 27.82
C PHE A 486 7.22 -30.14 26.71
N LYS A 487 5.92 -30.30 26.47
CA LYS A 487 5.41 -31.20 25.43
C LYS A 487 4.97 -30.42 24.21
N VAL A 488 5.36 -30.94 23.04
CA VAL A 488 4.85 -30.46 21.73
C VAL A 488 4.20 -31.66 21.05
N ARG A 489 2.88 -31.66 20.97
CA ARG A 489 2.10 -32.86 20.61
C ARG A 489 2.48 -34.03 21.51
N ASP A 490 2.94 -35.15 20.95
CA ASP A 490 3.33 -36.36 21.71
C ASP A 490 4.82 -36.41 22.06
N ARG A 491 5.58 -35.36 21.74
CA ARG A 491 7.03 -35.33 22.00
C ARG A 491 7.35 -34.43 23.18
N GLU A 492 8.13 -34.99 24.11
CA GLU A 492 8.72 -34.25 25.22
C GLU A 492 10.01 -33.55 24.73
N ILE A 493 10.09 -32.24 24.93
CA ILE A 493 11.26 -31.43 24.58
C ILE A 493 11.93 -30.98 25.89
N LYS A 494 13.22 -31.23 25.98
CA LYS A 494 14.07 -30.83 27.12
C LYS A 494 15.02 -29.74 26.66
N MET A 495 15.05 -28.63 27.41
CA MET A 495 15.86 -27.44 27.07
C MET A 495 16.70 -27.05 28.27
N ALA A 496 17.99 -26.75 28.06
CA ALA A 496 18.82 -26.16 29.08
C ALA A 496 18.36 -24.74 29.40
N THR A 497 18.14 -24.42 30.67
CA THR A 497 17.64 -23.13 31.16
C THR A 497 18.74 -22.08 31.29
N HIS A 498 19.99 -22.48 31.33
CA HIS A 498 21.16 -21.63 31.54
C HIS A 498 22.16 -21.77 30.41
N THR A 499 22.98 -20.76 30.26
CA THR A 499 24.21 -20.76 29.44
C THR A 499 25.39 -20.52 30.36
N GLU A 500 26.53 -21.11 30.04
CA GLU A 500 27.77 -20.89 30.78
C GLU A 500 28.52 -19.68 30.19
N SER A 501 28.93 -18.76 31.05
CA SER A 501 29.76 -17.63 30.68
C SER A 501 31.23 -18.02 30.52
N LEU A 502 32.08 -17.16 29.98
CA LEU A 502 33.53 -17.36 29.90
C LEU A 502 34.19 -17.51 31.27
N SER A 503 33.55 -17.03 32.33
CA SER A 503 33.98 -17.20 33.73
C SER A 503 33.35 -18.42 34.41
N HIS A 504 32.76 -19.35 33.67
CA HIS A 504 32.07 -20.54 34.16
C HIS A 504 30.85 -20.26 35.06
N SER A 505 30.32 -19.06 35.03
CA SER A 505 29.09 -18.72 35.74
C SER A 505 27.86 -19.15 34.93
N GLN A 506 26.85 -19.73 35.61
CA GLN A 506 25.58 -20.10 34.99
C GLN A 506 24.68 -18.88 34.84
N ILE A 507 24.37 -18.48 33.60
CA ILE A 507 23.52 -17.34 33.28
C ILE A 507 22.14 -17.87 32.83
N PRO A 508 21.04 -17.52 33.52
CA PRO A 508 19.71 -17.95 33.09
C PRO A 508 19.32 -17.33 31.77
N LYS A 509 18.79 -18.14 30.83
CA LYS A 509 18.27 -17.66 29.54
C LYS A 509 17.02 -16.82 29.71
N ILE A 510 16.22 -17.10 30.74
CA ILE A 510 15.04 -16.34 31.14
C ILE A 510 15.12 -16.13 32.66
N ALA A 511 15.13 -14.88 33.08
CA ALA A 511 15.15 -14.49 34.48
C ALA A 511 13.73 -14.03 34.90
N LEU A 512 13.19 -14.67 35.96
CA LEU A 512 11.95 -14.26 36.57
C LEU A 512 12.23 -13.27 37.72
N PRO A 513 11.31 -12.31 37.98
CA PRO A 513 11.44 -11.37 39.09
C PRO A 513 11.39 -12.13 40.46
N LYS A 514 12.03 -11.52 41.45
CA LYS A 514 12.08 -12.06 42.83
C LYS A 514 10.96 -11.47 43.70
N TYR A 515 9.74 -11.36 43.14
CA TYR A 515 8.61 -10.81 43.87
C TYR A 515 8.09 -11.78 44.93
N GLN A 516 7.64 -11.21 46.03
CA GLN A 516 6.99 -11.92 47.15
C GLN A 516 5.55 -11.47 47.34
N ALA A 517 5.28 -10.19 47.12
CA ALA A 517 3.94 -9.63 47.23
C ALA A 517 3.05 -10.13 46.08
N TRP A 518 1.83 -10.56 46.40
CA TRP A 518 0.91 -11.17 45.43
C TRP A 518 0.44 -10.16 44.36
N GLY A 519 0.34 -8.89 44.74
CA GLY A 519 0.02 -7.82 43.78
C GLY A 519 1.09 -7.70 42.70
N ASP A 520 2.36 -7.63 43.08
CA ASP A 520 3.49 -7.51 42.14
C ASP A 520 3.61 -8.74 41.23
N ILE A 521 3.45 -9.95 41.82
CA ILE A 521 3.44 -11.20 41.06
C ILE A 521 2.33 -11.19 40.01
N LEU A 522 1.12 -10.83 40.42
CA LEU A 522 -0.02 -10.85 39.52
C LEU A 522 0.10 -9.79 38.42
N ARG A 523 0.51 -8.58 38.76
CA ARG A 523 0.75 -7.53 37.78
C ARG A 523 1.75 -7.96 36.72
N TRP A 524 2.88 -8.51 37.15
CA TRP A 524 3.88 -9.01 36.22
C TRP A 524 3.34 -10.12 35.33
N CYS A 525 2.62 -11.09 35.87
CA CYS A 525 2.02 -12.17 35.10
C CYS A 525 0.97 -11.69 34.09
N LEU A 526 0.21 -10.62 34.41
CA LEU A 526 -0.84 -10.09 33.55
C LEU A 526 -0.31 -9.11 32.49
N GLN A 527 0.80 -8.40 32.74
CA GLN A 527 1.26 -7.33 31.84
C GLN A 527 2.60 -7.61 31.17
N GLU A 528 3.44 -8.51 31.70
CA GLU A 528 4.76 -8.85 31.15
C GLU A 528 4.88 -10.34 30.81
N ASN A 529 4.89 -11.19 31.82
CA ASN A 529 5.00 -12.65 31.74
C ASN A 529 6.29 -13.19 31.08
N VAL A 530 6.34 -14.48 30.79
CA VAL A 530 7.46 -15.17 30.12
C VAL A 530 7.18 -15.42 28.64
N PRO A 531 8.21 -15.64 27.80
CA PRO A 531 7.99 -16.01 26.40
C PRO A 531 7.08 -17.25 26.27
N GLY A 532 6.13 -17.17 25.34
CA GLY A 532 5.15 -18.23 25.08
C GLY A 532 3.90 -18.20 25.97
N GLU A 533 3.83 -17.30 26.94
CA GLU A 533 2.66 -17.07 27.77
C GLU A 533 2.14 -15.63 27.57
N PHE A 534 0.79 -15.47 27.51
CA PHE A 534 0.18 -14.14 27.36
C PHE A 534 0.55 -13.23 28.55
N PRO A 535 0.86 -11.94 28.33
CA PRO A 535 0.84 -11.20 27.07
C PRO A 535 2.16 -11.22 26.26
N PHE A 536 3.19 -11.91 26.72
CA PHE A 536 4.48 -11.93 26.05
C PHE A 536 4.51 -12.91 24.87
N THR A 537 4.53 -12.39 23.63
CA THR A 537 4.36 -13.17 22.40
C THR A 537 5.63 -13.32 21.56
N ALA A 538 6.84 -13.13 22.14
CA ALA A 538 8.10 -13.29 21.38
C ALA A 538 8.34 -14.71 20.82
N GLY A 539 7.48 -15.66 21.11
CA GLY A 539 7.47 -17.02 20.59
C GLY A 539 6.32 -17.84 21.18
N LEU A 540 6.01 -18.96 20.54
CA LEU A 540 5.02 -19.93 21.06
C LEU A 540 5.56 -20.81 22.17
N TYR A 541 6.88 -20.83 22.36
CA TYR A 541 7.56 -21.71 23.32
C TYR A 541 8.46 -20.89 24.24
N PRO A 542 8.66 -21.36 25.47
CA PRO A 542 9.45 -20.65 26.47
C PRO A 542 10.90 -20.41 26.07
N PHE A 543 11.49 -21.31 25.31
CA PHE A 543 12.89 -21.22 24.90
C PHE A 543 13.04 -21.38 23.38
N LYS A 544 14.04 -20.70 22.80
CA LYS A 544 14.48 -20.94 21.42
C LYS A 544 15.12 -22.32 21.33
N ARG A 545 14.97 -22.99 20.20
CA ARG A 545 15.60 -24.28 19.92
C ARG A 545 17.12 -24.14 19.97
N GLU A 546 17.79 -25.13 20.53
CA GLU A 546 19.25 -25.23 20.51
C GLU A 546 19.72 -25.74 19.14
N GLY A 547 20.87 -25.22 18.66
CA GLY A 547 21.45 -25.62 17.38
C GLY A 547 20.83 -25.01 16.15
N GLU A 548 19.87 -24.11 16.28
CA GLU A 548 19.45 -23.25 15.19
C GLU A 548 20.30 -21.97 15.20
N ASP A 549 21.13 -21.81 14.19
CA ASP A 549 21.72 -20.51 13.88
C ASP A 549 20.59 -19.47 13.77
N PRO A 550 20.78 -18.22 14.26
CA PRO A 550 19.85 -17.14 14.02
C PRO A 550 19.77 -16.90 12.51
N SER A 551 18.91 -17.67 11.83
CA SER A 551 18.71 -17.55 10.41
C SER A 551 18.05 -16.19 10.14
N ARG A 552 18.72 -15.37 9.34
CA ARG A 552 18.06 -14.19 8.77
C ARG A 552 16.88 -14.66 7.94
N MET A 553 15.74 -14.04 8.16
CA MET A 553 14.58 -14.21 7.30
C MET A 553 14.77 -13.30 6.08
N PHE A 554 14.78 -13.88 4.90
CA PHE A 554 14.86 -13.14 3.64
C PHE A 554 13.46 -13.05 3.04
N ALA A 555 13.06 -11.85 2.70
CA ALA A 555 11.82 -11.61 1.95
C ALA A 555 12.05 -11.82 0.45
N GLY A 556 10.98 -12.17 -0.27
CA GLY A 556 10.98 -12.24 -1.72
C GLY A 556 11.09 -10.85 -2.38
N GLU A 557 11.34 -10.83 -3.67
CA GLU A 557 11.46 -9.63 -4.49
C GLU A 557 10.89 -9.88 -5.88
N GLY A 558 9.93 -9.05 -6.31
CA GLY A 558 9.32 -9.18 -7.63
C GLY A 558 8.52 -10.48 -7.81
N GLY A 559 8.47 -10.99 -9.04
CA GLY A 559 7.74 -12.21 -9.39
C GLY A 559 8.35 -13.50 -8.82
N PRO A 560 7.66 -14.64 -8.96
CA PRO A 560 8.09 -15.93 -8.39
C PRO A 560 9.47 -16.38 -8.86
N GLU A 561 9.79 -16.21 -10.14
CA GLU A 561 11.10 -16.60 -10.70
C GLU A 561 12.24 -15.78 -10.09
N ARG A 562 12.04 -14.46 -9.97
CA ARG A 562 13.05 -13.57 -9.40
C ARG A 562 13.22 -13.81 -7.90
N THR A 563 12.12 -13.99 -7.17
CA THR A 563 12.14 -14.36 -5.75
C THR A 563 12.88 -15.67 -5.54
N ASN A 564 12.65 -16.67 -6.37
CA ASN A 564 13.34 -17.96 -6.27
C ASN A 564 14.84 -17.83 -6.52
N LYS A 565 15.25 -17.13 -7.58
CA LYS A 565 16.68 -16.83 -7.85
C LYS A 565 17.33 -16.11 -6.68
N ARG A 566 16.67 -15.09 -6.14
CA ARG A 566 17.14 -14.37 -4.96
C ARG A 566 17.32 -15.30 -3.76
N PHE A 567 16.34 -16.14 -3.47
CA PHE A 567 16.41 -17.06 -2.34
C PHE A 567 17.58 -18.03 -2.45
N HIS A 568 17.83 -18.59 -3.62
CA HIS A 568 19.00 -19.42 -3.85
C HIS A 568 20.31 -18.67 -3.62
N TYR A 569 20.39 -17.45 -4.11
CA TYR A 569 21.58 -16.61 -3.96
C TYR A 569 21.86 -16.23 -2.50
N VAL A 570 20.89 -15.63 -1.82
CA VAL A 570 21.10 -15.12 -0.44
C VAL A 570 21.22 -16.22 0.62
N SER A 571 20.72 -17.42 0.34
CA SER A 571 20.79 -18.56 1.25
C SER A 571 21.92 -19.54 0.95
N ALA A 572 22.73 -19.26 -0.08
CA ALA A 572 23.86 -20.10 -0.42
C ALA A 572 24.86 -20.20 0.75
N GLY A 573 25.26 -21.41 1.11
CA GLY A 573 26.22 -21.65 2.19
C GLY A 573 25.69 -21.49 3.61
N LEU A 574 24.43 -21.10 3.81
CA LEU A 574 23.85 -21.01 5.15
C LEU A 574 23.43 -22.38 5.67
N PRO A 575 23.72 -22.70 6.95
CA PRO A 575 23.37 -24.00 7.56
C PRO A 575 21.86 -24.15 7.76
N ALA A 576 21.14 -23.05 8.05
CA ALA A 576 19.69 -23.00 8.16
C ALA A 576 19.12 -21.89 7.26
N LYS A 577 18.05 -22.22 6.53
CA LYS A 577 17.43 -21.33 5.56
C LYS A 577 16.00 -21.02 5.96
N ARG A 578 15.70 -19.76 6.24
CA ARG A 578 14.34 -19.24 6.48
C ARG A 578 14.01 -18.21 5.43
N LEU A 579 13.10 -18.58 4.55
CA LEU A 579 12.69 -17.78 3.41
C LEU A 579 11.21 -17.44 3.59
N SER A 580 10.88 -16.15 3.55
CA SER A 580 9.52 -15.67 3.69
C SER A 580 8.89 -15.52 2.30
N THR A 581 7.80 -16.23 2.05
CA THR A 581 7.00 -16.12 0.83
C THR A 581 5.58 -15.70 1.17
N ALA A 582 5.00 -14.84 0.34
CA ALA A 582 3.57 -14.60 0.36
C ALA A 582 2.89 -15.65 -0.54
N PHE A 583 1.96 -16.42 0.01
CA PHE A 583 1.27 -17.46 -0.76
C PHE A 583 0.29 -16.91 -1.77
N ASP A 584 -0.17 -15.71 -1.61
CA ASP A 584 -1.18 -15.08 -2.44
C ASP A 584 -0.72 -13.70 -2.94
N SER A 585 0.49 -13.65 -3.49
CA SER A 585 1.02 -12.41 -4.05
C SER A 585 0.20 -11.89 -5.23
N VAL A 586 -0.43 -12.77 -5.98
CA VAL A 586 -1.23 -12.41 -7.16
C VAL A 586 -2.44 -11.58 -6.76
N THR A 587 -3.21 -12.01 -5.76
CA THR A 587 -4.34 -11.24 -5.23
C THR A 587 -3.92 -10.02 -4.42
N LEU A 588 -2.78 -10.07 -3.72
CA LEU A 588 -2.20 -8.91 -3.05
C LEU A 588 -1.85 -7.77 -4.03
N TYR A 589 -1.46 -8.11 -5.25
CA TYR A 589 -1.26 -7.12 -6.32
C TYR A 589 -2.53 -6.78 -7.09
N GLY A 590 -3.69 -7.32 -6.71
CA GLY A 590 -4.97 -7.10 -7.36
C GLY A 590 -5.12 -7.81 -8.71
N ASN A 591 -4.29 -8.80 -8.98
CA ASN A 591 -4.40 -9.61 -10.19
C ASN A 591 -5.33 -10.81 -9.97
N ASP A 592 -6.00 -11.25 -11.05
CA ASP A 592 -6.76 -12.49 -11.03
C ASP A 592 -5.80 -13.69 -10.84
N PRO A 593 -6.03 -14.58 -9.86
CA PRO A 593 -5.18 -15.75 -9.62
C PRO A 593 -5.17 -16.74 -10.79
N HIS A 594 -6.11 -16.66 -11.72
CA HIS A 594 -6.13 -17.47 -12.93
C HIS A 594 -5.34 -16.87 -14.10
N VAL A 595 -4.97 -15.60 -14.01
CA VAL A 595 -4.09 -14.96 -14.99
C VAL A 595 -2.65 -15.24 -14.58
N ARG A 596 -1.97 -16.09 -15.33
CA ARG A 596 -0.52 -16.31 -15.13
C ARG A 596 0.22 -14.99 -15.40
N PRO A 597 1.15 -14.60 -14.51
CA PRO A 597 1.98 -13.42 -14.73
C PRO A 597 2.86 -13.55 -15.97
#